data_70e7194949660121bea3416aa841c57c
#
_entry.id   70e7194949660121bea3416aa841c57c
#
_cell.length_a   1.000
_cell.length_b   1.000
_cell.length_c   1.000
_cell.angle_alpha   90.00
_cell.angle_beta   90.00
_cell.angle_gamma   90.00
#
_symmetry.space_group_name_H-M   'P 1'
#
loop_
_entity.id
_entity.type
_entity.pdbx_description
1 polymer ?
#
loop_
_entity_poly.entity_id
_entity_poly.type
_entity_poly.pdbx_seq_one_letter_code
_entity_poly.pdbx_strand_id
1 'polypeptide(L)'
;MPEKPAEAASCAGFTVLESIVAMVVFAGAALALYGLFNTNLIALDRAHDAARQMTAARHALAHLAVANPRDGETGRIRVDGIDVVWSARLLEPVRQSRTASGDRGYFQIGLYEVEFELHDAGRPLDRWRLRIPGYRKTAGPVP
;
A
#
# COMPACT_ATOMS: atom_id res chain seq x y z
N MET A 1 -53.53 67.09 -0.05
CA MET A 1 -52.61 65.98 -0.22
C MET A 1 -51.46 66.19 0.73
N PRO A 2 -51.28 65.32 1.79
CA PRO A 2 -50.13 65.48 2.66
C PRO A 2 -48.97 64.64 2.08
N GLU A 3 -47.82 65.27 1.97
CA GLU A 3 -46.53 64.70 1.62
C GLU A 3 -46.09 63.69 2.71
N LYS A 4 -45.72 62.50 2.26
CA LYS A 4 -45.20 61.42 3.09
C LYS A 4 -43.72 61.76 3.39
N PRO A 5 -43.26 61.81 4.67
CA PRO A 5 -41.85 62.03 4.95
C PRO A 5 -41.02 60.84 4.45
N ALA A 6 -39.94 61.12 3.74
CA ALA A 6 -38.94 60.14 3.33
C ALA A 6 -38.25 59.60 4.59
N GLU A 7 -38.36 58.30 4.83
CA GLU A 7 -37.56 57.58 5.80
C GLU A 7 -36.08 57.72 5.46
N ALA A 8 -35.37 58.46 6.29
CA ALA A 8 -33.93 58.56 6.24
C ALA A 8 -33.35 57.18 6.56
N ALA A 9 -32.81 56.48 5.55
CA ALA A 9 -32.06 55.26 5.72
C ALA A 9 -30.85 55.57 6.65
N SER A 10 -30.89 55.10 7.87
CA SER A 10 -29.79 55.19 8.82
C SER A 10 -28.61 54.34 8.28
N CYS A 11 -27.62 54.98 7.68
CA CYS A 11 -26.32 54.39 7.40
C CYS A 11 -25.61 54.17 8.73
N ALA A 12 -25.78 53.00 9.33
CA ALA A 12 -25.00 52.57 10.49
C ALA A 12 -23.53 52.39 10.04
N GLY A 13 -22.68 53.32 10.40
CA GLY A 13 -21.23 53.23 10.16
C GLY A 13 -20.63 52.07 10.93
N PHE A 14 -19.77 51.33 10.28
CA PHE A 14 -19.02 50.21 10.86
C PHE A 14 -18.17 50.74 12.02
N THR A 15 -18.31 50.19 13.24
CA THR A 15 -17.53 50.62 14.38
C THR A 15 -16.14 49.98 14.36
N VAL A 16 -15.12 50.65 14.88
CA VAL A 16 -13.75 50.11 14.95
C VAL A 16 -13.73 48.78 15.74
N LEU A 17 -14.56 48.70 16.77
CA LEU A 17 -14.69 47.48 17.58
C LEU A 17 -15.19 46.28 16.76
N GLU A 18 -16.20 46.52 15.89
CA GLU A 18 -16.77 45.50 15.03
C GLU A 18 -15.75 44.99 14.01
N SER A 19 -14.93 45.91 13.47
CA SER A 19 -13.84 45.52 12.57
C SER A 19 -12.80 44.69 13.25
N ILE A 20 -12.44 44.94 14.51
CA ILE A 20 -11.49 44.16 15.28
C ILE A 20 -12.05 42.76 15.56
N VAL A 21 -13.31 42.68 15.99
CA VAL A 21 -13.98 41.39 16.25
C VAL A 21 -14.06 40.55 14.98
N ALA A 22 -14.48 41.17 13.86
CA ALA A 22 -14.52 40.47 12.58
C ALA A 22 -13.15 39.93 12.15
N MET A 23 -12.07 40.69 12.35
CA MET A 23 -10.71 40.30 12.05
C MET A 23 -10.23 39.12 12.92
N VAL A 24 -10.56 39.14 14.22
CA VAL A 24 -10.22 38.01 15.12
C VAL A 24 -10.96 36.75 14.74
N VAL A 25 -12.26 36.83 14.44
CA VAL A 25 -13.05 35.69 13.98
C VAL A 25 -12.52 35.13 12.66
N PHE A 26 -12.22 36.01 11.71
CA PHE A 26 -11.64 35.63 10.42
C PHE A 26 -10.27 34.93 10.58
N ALA A 27 -9.39 35.50 11.40
CA ALA A 27 -8.09 34.91 11.67
C ALA A 27 -8.21 33.52 12.34
N GLY A 28 -9.13 33.37 13.29
CA GLY A 28 -9.42 32.07 13.92
C GLY A 28 -9.91 31.03 12.91
N ALA A 29 -10.86 31.42 12.05
CA ALA A 29 -11.35 30.54 10.98
C ALA A 29 -10.25 30.17 9.98
N ALA A 30 -9.43 31.13 9.57
CA ALA A 30 -8.31 30.88 8.67
C ALA A 30 -7.28 29.90 9.25
N LEU A 31 -6.94 30.04 10.53
CA LEU A 31 -6.05 29.11 11.24
C LEU A 31 -6.64 27.71 11.33
N ALA A 32 -7.93 27.58 11.64
CA ALA A 32 -8.62 26.28 11.67
C ALA A 32 -8.59 25.60 10.29
N LEU A 33 -8.89 26.34 9.22
CA LEU A 33 -8.81 25.83 7.85
C LEU A 33 -7.40 25.40 7.49
N TYR A 34 -6.39 26.20 7.81
CA TYR A 34 -5.00 25.86 7.58
C TYR A 34 -4.60 24.58 8.27
N GLY A 35 -4.99 24.39 9.54
CA GLY A 35 -4.77 23.16 10.29
C GLY A 35 -5.41 21.93 9.60
N LEU A 36 -6.64 22.09 9.10
CA LEU A 36 -7.38 21.06 8.41
C LEU A 36 -6.69 20.67 7.07
N PHE A 37 -6.26 21.67 6.30
CA PHE A 37 -5.50 21.42 5.07
C PHE A 37 -4.21 20.67 5.32
N ASN A 38 -3.44 21.12 6.31
CA ASN A 38 -2.16 20.47 6.63
C ASN A 38 -2.36 19.00 7.06
N THR A 39 -3.37 18.72 7.88
CA THR A 39 -3.71 17.36 8.29
C THR A 39 -4.11 16.50 7.11
N ASN A 40 -4.92 17.03 6.18
CA ASN A 40 -5.35 16.33 5.00
C ASN A 40 -4.19 16.03 4.04
N LEU A 41 -3.26 16.97 3.85
CA LEU A 41 -2.08 16.74 3.02
C LEU A 41 -1.20 15.63 3.57
N ILE A 42 -0.96 15.63 4.89
CA ILE A 42 -0.19 14.55 5.54
C ILE A 42 -0.92 13.21 5.42
N ALA A 43 -2.24 13.18 5.57
CA ALA A 43 -3.03 11.96 5.40
C ALA A 43 -2.97 11.42 3.98
N LEU A 44 -3.05 12.32 2.98
CA LEU A 44 -2.96 11.96 1.56
C LEU A 44 -1.58 11.39 1.21
N ASP A 45 -0.51 11.99 1.70
CA ASP A 45 0.86 11.52 1.49
C ASP A 45 1.05 10.09 2.06
N ARG A 46 0.60 9.87 3.30
CA ARG A 46 0.61 8.54 3.90
C ARG A 46 -0.22 7.51 3.13
N ALA A 47 -1.39 7.91 2.64
CA ALA A 47 -2.24 7.03 1.83
C ALA A 47 -1.58 6.68 0.50
N HIS A 48 -0.89 7.63 -0.13
CA HIS A 48 -0.13 7.41 -1.36
C HIS A 48 1.02 6.41 -1.14
N ASP A 49 1.80 6.59 -0.07
CA ASP A 49 2.89 5.68 0.27
C ASP A 49 2.38 4.26 0.57
N ALA A 50 1.30 4.14 1.34
CA ALA A 50 0.67 2.85 1.62
C ALA A 50 0.16 2.17 0.32
N ALA A 51 -0.41 2.93 -0.62
CA ALA A 51 -0.86 2.40 -1.90
C ALA A 51 0.32 1.90 -2.76
N ARG A 52 1.43 2.62 -2.80
CA ARG A 52 2.67 2.19 -3.49
C ARG A 52 3.20 0.89 -2.89
N GLN A 53 3.30 0.79 -1.57
CA GLN A 53 3.75 -0.42 -0.87
C GLN A 53 2.85 -1.61 -1.17
N MET A 54 1.52 -1.42 -1.13
CA MET A 54 0.56 -2.47 -1.45
C MET A 54 0.67 -2.93 -2.90
N THR A 55 0.89 -2.01 -3.84
CA THR A 55 1.10 -2.34 -5.25
C THR A 55 2.38 -3.17 -5.43
N ALA A 56 3.48 -2.74 -4.82
CA ALA A 56 4.74 -3.49 -4.86
C ALA A 56 4.60 -4.89 -4.26
N ALA A 57 3.89 -5.02 -3.14
CA ALA A 57 3.62 -6.30 -2.51
C ALA A 57 2.78 -7.24 -3.41
N ARG A 58 1.73 -6.71 -4.06
CA ARG A 58 0.92 -7.49 -5.01
C ARG A 58 1.74 -7.98 -6.20
N HIS A 59 2.60 -7.14 -6.75
CA HIS A 59 3.50 -7.52 -7.84
C HIS A 59 4.51 -8.56 -7.39
N ALA A 60 5.07 -8.42 -6.18
CA ALA A 60 5.94 -9.43 -5.59
C ALA A 60 5.24 -10.78 -5.45
N LEU A 61 4.02 -10.79 -4.91
CA LEU A 61 3.21 -12.01 -4.79
C LEU A 61 2.92 -12.63 -6.16
N ALA A 62 2.54 -11.83 -7.15
CA ALA A 62 2.31 -12.32 -8.51
C ALA A 62 3.57 -12.92 -9.12
N HIS A 63 4.72 -12.30 -8.94
CA HIS A 63 6.01 -12.82 -9.38
C HIS A 63 6.36 -14.13 -8.69
N LEU A 64 6.22 -14.18 -7.36
CA LEU A 64 6.52 -15.37 -6.56
C LEU A 64 5.55 -16.53 -6.84
N ALA A 65 4.31 -16.25 -7.23
CA ALA A 65 3.34 -17.28 -7.62
C ALA A 65 3.74 -18.01 -8.92
N VAL A 66 4.46 -17.32 -9.81
CA VAL A 66 4.97 -17.89 -11.07
C VAL A 66 6.39 -18.44 -10.89
N ALA A 67 7.19 -17.80 -10.04
CA ALA A 67 8.54 -18.25 -9.73
C ALA A 67 8.48 -19.56 -8.93
N ASN A 68 9.16 -20.57 -9.44
CA ASN A 68 9.27 -21.83 -8.71
C ASN A 68 10.40 -21.70 -7.66
N PRO A 69 10.11 -21.73 -6.36
CA PRO A 69 11.13 -21.55 -5.34
C PRO A 69 12.20 -22.66 -5.32
N ARG A 70 11.97 -23.74 -6.04
CA ARG A 70 12.94 -24.81 -6.21
C ARG A 70 14.06 -24.47 -7.19
N ASP A 71 13.83 -23.53 -8.11
CA ASP A 71 14.81 -23.16 -9.15
C ASP A 71 15.72 -22.01 -8.69
N GLY A 72 15.37 -21.32 -7.59
CA GLY A 72 16.18 -20.29 -6.96
C GLY A 72 15.73 -20.02 -5.54
N GLU A 73 16.67 -20.09 -4.59
CA GLU A 73 16.39 -19.87 -3.17
C GLU A 73 16.35 -18.39 -2.79
N THR A 74 16.83 -17.51 -3.64
CA THR A 74 16.84 -16.05 -3.42
C THR A 74 16.61 -15.29 -4.71
N GLY A 75 16.09 -14.07 -4.60
CA GLY A 75 15.93 -13.19 -5.74
C GLY A 75 15.66 -11.75 -5.33
N ARG A 76 15.71 -10.88 -6.34
CA ARG A 76 15.38 -9.46 -6.21
C ARG A 76 14.62 -9.00 -7.44
N ILE A 77 13.56 -8.24 -7.24
CA ILE A 77 12.84 -7.52 -8.29
C ILE A 77 12.65 -6.06 -7.85
N ARG A 78 12.49 -5.16 -8.82
CA ARG A 78 12.16 -3.76 -8.54
C ARG A 78 10.80 -3.44 -9.14
N VAL A 79 9.91 -2.87 -8.33
CA VAL A 79 8.55 -2.49 -8.70
C VAL A 79 8.29 -1.08 -8.21
N ASP A 80 8.01 -0.14 -9.11
CA ASP A 80 7.70 1.27 -8.80
C ASP A 80 8.70 1.94 -7.85
N GLY A 81 10.00 1.63 -8.03
CA GLY A 81 11.08 2.16 -7.19
C GLY A 81 11.32 1.42 -5.87
N ILE A 82 10.46 0.46 -5.52
CA ILE A 82 10.60 -0.39 -4.34
C ILE A 82 11.36 -1.66 -4.73
N ASP A 83 12.43 -1.95 -4.02
CA ASP A 83 13.16 -3.21 -4.16
C ASP A 83 12.48 -4.29 -3.31
N VAL A 84 12.14 -5.40 -3.94
CA VAL A 84 11.62 -6.59 -3.28
C VAL A 84 12.71 -7.64 -3.28
N VAL A 85 13.20 -8.01 -2.11
CA VAL A 85 14.18 -9.07 -1.92
C VAL A 85 13.48 -10.25 -1.29
N TRP A 86 13.71 -11.44 -1.81
CA TRP A 86 13.08 -12.65 -1.26
C TRP A 86 14.08 -13.77 -1.08
N SER A 87 13.77 -14.64 -0.11
CA SER A 87 14.49 -15.88 0.14
C SER A 87 13.49 -17.02 0.37
N ALA A 88 13.83 -18.20 -0.12
CA ALA A 88 13.01 -19.39 0.01
C ALA A 88 13.76 -20.45 0.81
N ARG A 89 13.08 -21.07 1.76
CA ARG A 89 13.61 -22.17 2.57
C ARG A 89 12.69 -23.37 2.49
N LEU A 90 13.25 -24.55 2.26
CA LEU A 90 12.49 -25.79 2.27
C LEU A 90 11.93 -26.07 3.68
N LEU A 91 10.60 -26.16 3.80
CA LEU A 91 9.90 -26.50 5.04
C LEU A 91 9.66 -27.99 5.17
N GLU A 92 9.18 -28.60 4.10
CA GLU A 92 8.90 -30.03 4.06
C GLU A 92 9.75 -30.71 2.98
N PRO A 93 10.26 -31.92 3.26
CA PRO A 93 11.10 -32.63 2.33
C PRO A 93 10.35 -32.89 1.02
N VAL A 94 11.09 -32.84 -0.06
CA VAL A 94 10.58 -33.08 -1.40
C VAL A 94 10.02 -34.51 -1.51
N ARG A 95 8.78 -34.62 -1.96
CA ARG A 95 8.09 -35.89 -2.18
C ARG A 95 7.73 -36.07 -3.63
N GLN A 96 7.69 -37.33 -4.07
CA GLN A 96 7.17 -37.67 -5.40
C GLN A 96 5.65 -37.50 -5.40
N SER A 97 5.12 -36.80 -6.41
CA SER A 97 3.67 -36.73 -6.61
C SER A 97 3.09 -38.10 -6.93
N ARG A 98 1.79 -38.26 -6.62
CA ARG A 98 1.03 -39.45 -7.00
C ARG A 98 -0.15 -39.04 -7.89
N THR A 99 -0.51 -39.91 -8.82
CA THR A 99 -1.73 -39.75 -9.62
C THR A 99 -2.96 -40.13 -8.78
N ALA A 100 -4.15 -39.82 -9.29
CA ALA A 100 -5.39 -40.24 -8.66
C ALA A 100 -5.54 -41.77 -8.54
N SER A 101 -4.88 -42.52 -9.43
CA SER A 101 -4.81 -43.99 -9.38
C SER A 101 -3.77 -44.53 -8.39
N GLY A 102 -3.02 -43.64 -7.72
CA GLY A 102 -2.00 -44.02 -6.75
C GLY A 102 -0.59 -44.25 -7.33
N ASP A 103 -0.46 -44.18 -8.63
CA ASP A 103 0.82 -44.38 -9.33
C ASP A 103 1.77 -43.20 -9.10
N ARG A 104 3.06 -43.42 -9.40
CA ARG A 104 4.09 -42.37 -9.31
C ARG A 104 3.82 -41.30 -10.36
N GLY A 105 3.60 -40.06 -9.92
CA GLY A 105 3.39 -38.91 -10.82
C GLY A 105 4.71 -38.37 -11.38
N TYR A 106 4.59 -37.38 -12.28
CA TYR A 106 5.71 -36.80 -13.03
C TYR A 106 6.40 -35.64 -12.32
N PHE A 107 6.01 -35.30 -11.10
CA PHE A 107 6.54 -34.17 -10.36
C PHE A 107 7.08 -34.55 -8.99
N GLN A 108 8.16 -33.93 -8.62
CA GLN A 108 8.60 -33.85 -7.24
C GLN A 108 8.14 -32.52 -6.68
N ILE A 109 7.53 -32.54 -5.50
CA ILE A 109 6.93 -31.36 -4.87
C ILE A 109 7.50 -31.21 -3.45
N GLY A 110 7.94 -30.02 -3.11
CA GLY A 110 8.34 -29.64 -1.75
C GLY A 110 7.57 -28.40 -1.32
N LEU A 111 7.38 -28.21 -0.02
CA LEU A 111 6.80 -27.00 0.54
C LEU A 111 7.93 -26.06 0.96
N TYR A 112 7.88 -24.83 0.48
CA TYR A 112 8.87 -23.80 0.77
C TYR A 112 8.23 -22.66 1.56
N GLU A 113 8.93 -22.16 2.55
CA GLU A 113 8.65 -20.88 3.16
C GLU A 113 9.43 -19.82 2.43
N VAL A 114 8.71 -18.85 1.87
CA VAL A 114 9.29 -17.70 1.17
C VAL A 114 9.07 -16.47 2.03
N GLU A 115 10.17 -15.85 2.41
CA GLU A 115 10.20 -14.58 3.11
C GLU A 115 10.60 -13.50 2.12
N PHE A 116 9.85 -12.41 2.04
CA PHE A 116 10.20 -11.28 1.20
C PHE A 116 10.09 -9.96 1.95
N GLU A 117 11.00 -9.08 1.64
CA GLU A 117 11.15 -7.77 2.22
C GLU A 117 11.01 -6.70 1.15
N LEU A 118 10.28 -5.65 1.48
CA LEU A 118 10.18 -4.44 0.68
C LEU A 118 11.18 -3.42 1.18
N HIS A 119 11.95 -2.82 0.27
CA HIS A 119 12.92 -1.78 0.58
C HIS A 119 12.67 -0.55 -0.29
N ASP A 120 12.55 0.63 0.32
CA ASP A 120 12.55 1.92 -0.38
C ASP A 120 13.84 2.65 -0.09
N ALA A 121 14.59 2.99 -1.15
CA ALA A 121 15.90 3.62 -1.06
C ALA A 121 16.85 2.94 -0.03
N GLY A 122 16.78 1.60 0.06
CA GLY A 122 17.59 0.81 1.00
C GLY A 122 17.06 0.74 2.43
N ARG A 123 15.92 1.37 2.74
CA ARG A 123 15.26 1.26 4.03
C ARG A 123 14.23 0.14 4.00
N PRO A 124 14.24 -0.80 4.95
CA PRO A 124 13.22 -1.82 5.04
C PRO A 124 11.87 -1.17 5.38
N LEU A 125 10.83 -1.48 4.59
CA LEU A 125 9.46 -1.00 4.79
C LEU A 125 8.64 -2.05 5.51
N ASP A 126 8.62 -3.28 4.97
CA ASP A 126 7.79 -4.35 5.49
C ASP A 126 8.40 -5.71 5.13
N ARG A 127 8.01 -6.75 5.88
CA ARG A 127 8.45 -8.12 5.70
C ARG A 127 7.26 -9.05 5.77
N TRP A 128 7.15 -9.95 4.78
CA TRP A 128 6.09 -10.93 4.71
C TRP A 128 6.61 -12.33 4.51
N ARG A 129 5.82 -13.30 4.96
CA ARG A 129 6.15 -14.69 4.88
C ARG A 129 4.96 -15.47 4.33
N LEU A 130 5.23 -16.34 3.37
CA LEU A 130 4.21 -17.18 2.74
C LEU A 130 4.75 -18.57 2.47
N ARG A 131 3.84 -19.52 2.27
CA ARG A 131 4.20 -20.90 1.95
C ARG A 131 3.76 -21.20 0.53
N ILE A 132 4.73 -21.63 -0.29
CA ILE A 132 4.50 -21.92 -1.70
C ILE A 132 5.02 -23.32 -2.03
N PRO A 133 4.28 -24.14 -2.80
CA PRO A 133 4.80 -25.39 -3.31
C PRO A 133 5.83 -25.13 -4.40
N GLY A 134 7.03 -25.69 -4.24
CA GLY A 134 8.03 -25.76 -5.32
C GLY A 134 7.98 -27.12 -5.98
N TYR A 135 8.12 -27.17 -7.30
CA TYR A 135 8.02 -28.41 -8.04
C TYR A 135 9.13 -28.55 -9.08
N ARG A 136 9.44 -29.80 -9.43
CA ARG A 136 10.32 -30.13 -10.55
C ARG A 136 9.75 -31.34 -11.30
N LYS A 137 9.68 -31.24 -12.61
CA LYS A 137 9.30 -32.37 -13.46
C LYS A 137 10.43 -33.42 -13.42
N THR A 138 10.10 -34.65 -13.13
CA THR A 138 11.00 -35.80 -13.23
C THR A 138 10.79 -36.51 -14.56
N ALA A 139 11.83 -37.16 -15.05
CA ALA A 139 11.64 -38.11 -16.16
C ALA A 139 10.58 -39.13 -15.71
N GLY A 140 9.61 -39.39 -16.60
CA GLY A 140 8.53 -40.32 -16.30
C GLY A 140 9.03 -41.68 -15.84
N PRO A 141 8.16 -42.54 -15.30
CA PRO A 141 8.55 -43.92 -15.01
C PRO A 141 9.10 -44.54 -16.29
N VAL A 142 10.35 -45.00 -16.20
CA VAL A 142 10.90 -45.85 -17.24
C VAL A 142 10.01 -47.10 -17.28
N PRO A 143 9.47 -47.48 -18.45
CA PRO A 143 8.60 -48.64 -18.57
C PRO A 143 9.26 -49.94 -18.11
#